data_17878e6ea9c7f77f147d9b701191764e
#
_entry.id   17878e6ea9c7f77f147d9b701191764e
#
_cell.length_a   1.000
_cell.length_b   1.000
_cell.length_c   1.000
_cell.angle_alpha   90.00
_cell.angle_beta   90.00
_cell.angle_gamma   90.00
#
_symmetry.space_group_name_H-M   'P 1'
#
loop_
_entity.id
_entity.type
_entity.pdbx_description
1 polymer ?
#
loop_
_entity_poly.entity_id
_entity_poly.type
_entity_poly.pdbx_seq_one_letter_code
_entity_poly.pdbx_strand_id
1 'polypeptide(L)'
;MHALLTALLLATSVASPRGAVATAHPLASEAGASILRRGGNAVDAAVAAAFALGVVRPASCGLGGGGFALVYVAKEKKTYVLDFREVGPAGATAEMYIKDGKPRTDLSQDGPLAIAVPGAVRGYAELARRFGTRPLAQLTSPAELIAARGYAVSKKHAAYARERLECLSADPEAARIFTVRDEADPARRRAPKPGERLVQKDLARTLHTIGEKGESPFYRGAIARRIVETVQAGGGVLTLADLLAYRVRERTPLVGSYRGWRLVTMPPPSSGGVIVLGLLNVLEREAPRGDPPPSGYRPEKFLHVMIEAEKRLYAMREKLGDPDFNPGVLALTAEMVSKDFAGTLRGQIGEQAAPVASLAIKAESHQTSHLSVIDEEGNAVALTTTINYSFGSCVVAKGTGILLNNQMDDFAIAPGVPNTYGVRGGAENAPGPGKVPLSSMAPTFVFDPDGGLRLAIGSPGGSTIPTTVAQAIVHFIDDKMGVDQALAAPRLHHQLFPDEVRVDENGLEAATAAALRARGHVFKFTEGWGDAQAVSLDPQTGLREAASDPRGDGAGAVP
;
A
#
# COMPACT_ATOMS: atom_id res chain seq x y z
N MET A 1 33.36 24.94 14.97
CA MET A 1 33.75 23.56 14.64
C MET A 1 32.82 22.63 15.41
N HIS A 2 31.59 22.47 14.95
CA HIS A 2 30.61 21.52 15.48
C HIS A 2 30.35 20.49 14.38
N ALA A 3 30.93 19.31 14.57
CA ALA A 3 30.64 18.16 13.72
C ALA A 3 29.21 17.72 14.03
N LEU A 4 28.28 17.98 13.13
CA LEU A 4 27.00 17.30 13.08
C LEU A 4 27.26 15.84 12.69
N LEU A 5 27.32 14.96 13.66
CA LEU A 5 27.09 13.54 13.44
C LEU A 5 25.61 13.39 13.08
N THR A 6 25.33 13.38 11.80
CA THR A 6 24.06 12.87 11.27
C THR A 6 24.06 11.38 11.58
N ALA A 7 23.31 10.95 12.59
CA ALA A 7 23.05 9.55 12.81
C ALA A 7 22.30 9.03 11.57
N LEU A 8 23.03 8.43 10.62
CA LEU A 8 22.44 7.54 9.63
C LEU A 8 21.71 6.47 10.45
N LEU A 9 20.38 6.48 10.41
CA LEU A 9 19.60 5.34 10.84
C LEU A 9 20.05 4.18 9.96
N LEU A 10 20.88 3.30 10.52
CA LEU A 10 21.35 2.10 9.83
C LEU A 10 20.10 1.25 9.57
N ALA A 11 19.61 1.29 8.34
CA ALA A 11 18.65 0.31 7.86
C ALA A 11 19.35 -1.05 7.98
N THR A 12 18.79 -1.96 8.75
CA THR A 12 19.36 -3.30 8.91
C THR A 12 18.67 -4.20 7.92
N SER A 13 19.36 -4.55 6.84
CA SER A 13 18.95 -5.65 5.97
C SER A 13 19.41 -6.99 6.54
N VAL A 14 18.71 -8.06 6.14
CA VAL A 14 19.09 -9.44 6.42
C VAL A 14 19.12 -10.22 5.10
N ALA A 15 20.08 -11.12 4.94
CA ALA A 15 20.27 -11.84 3.69
C ALA A 15 20.43 -13.35 3.90
N SER A 16 19.96 -14.14 2.94
CA SER A 16 20.10 -15.60 2.93
C SER A 16 20.02 -16.14 1.48
N PRO A 17 20.73 -17.22 1.16
CA PRO A 17 20.57 -17.90 -0.13
C PRO A 17 19.24 -18.68 -0.24
N ARG A 18 18.59 -19.00 0.89
CA ARG A 18 17.35 -19.81 0.93
C ARG A 18 16.07 -19.01 0.83
N GLY A 19 16.16 -17.68 0.71
CA GLY A 19 15.00 -16.80 0.59
C GLY A 19 15.01 -15.66 1.60
N ALA A 20 14.14 -14.68 1.40
CA ALA A 20 13.99 -13.53 2.28
C ALA A 20 12.57 -12.97 2.22
N VAL A 21 12.14 -12.37 3.33
CA VAL A 21 10.82 -11.78 3.53
C VAL A 21 10.97 -10.38 4.12
N ALA A 22 10.39 -9.38 3.50
CA ALA A 22 10.30 -8.02 4.05
C ALA A 22 8.84 -7.64 4.22
N THR A 23 8.45 -7.19 5.41
CA THR A 23 7.08 -6.72 5.69
C THR A 23 7.08 -5.49 6.60
N ALA A 24 5.93 -4.82 6.67
CA ALA A 24 5.74 -3.64 7.52
C ALA A 24 5.70 -3.96 9.04
N HIS A 25 5.99 -5.21 9.47
CA HIS A 25 6.07 -5.58 10.90
C HIS A 25 6.92 -6.82 11.13
N PRO A 26 7.86 -6.84 12.13
CA PRO A 26 8.78 -7.95 12.35
C PRO A 26 8.10 -9.32 12.56
N LEU A 27 6.99 -9.35 13.30
CA LEU A 27 6.25 -10.61 13.54
C LEU A 27 5.63 -11.19 12.25
N ALA A 28 5.28 -10.33 11.29
CA ALA A 28 4.77 -10.79 10.00
C ALA A 28 5.90 -11.29 9.09
N SER A 29 7.07 -10.63 9.11
CA SER A 29 8.26 -11.11 8.41
C SER A 29 8.70 -12.48 8.95
N GLU A 30 8.71 -12.64 10.26
CA GLU A 30 9.03 -13.92 10.90
C GLU A 30 7.98 -15.01 10.59
N ALA A 31 6.69 -14.66 10.52
CA ALA A 31 5.65 -15.59 10.07
C ALA A 31 5.95 -16.13 8.67
N GLY A 32 6.27 -15.26 7.70
CA GLY A 32 6.66 -15.68 6.36
C GLY A 32 7.96 -16.50 6.33
N ALA A 33 9.02 -16.03 7.00
CA ALA A 33 10.30 -16.73 7.07
C ALA A 33 10.17 -18.12 7.71
N SER A 34 9.29 -18.26 8.71
CA SER A 34 9.02 -19.57 9.33
C SER A 34 8.40 -20.58 8.36
N ILE A 35 7.64 -20.12 7.37
CA ILE A 35 7.07 -20.97 6.32
C ILE A 35 8.18 -21.40 5.34
N LEU A 36 9.06 -20.46 4.92
CA LEU A 36 10.22 -20.80 4.08
C LEU A 36 11.12 -21.84 4.77
N ARG A 37 11.44 -21.67 6.06
CA ARG A 37 12.22 -22.66 6.85
C ARG A 37 11.63 -24.05 6.83
N ARG A 38 10.31 -24.17 6.74
CA ARG A 38 9.57 -25.46 6.68
C ARG A 38 9.38 -25.95 5.24
N GLY A 39 10.06 -25.35 4.25
CA GLY A 39 10.02 -25.76 2.85
C GLY A 39 8.75 -25.33 2.13
N GLY A 40 8.05 -24.28 2.58
CA GLY A 40 7.05 -23.55 1.78
C GLY A 40 7.74 -22.65 0.76
N ASN A 41 7.04 -22.29 -0.32
CA ASN A 41 7.55 -21.40 -1.35
C ASN A 41 7.25 -19.91 -1.05
N ALA A 42 7.64 -19.00 -1.95
CA ALA A 42 7.42 -17.56 -1.80
C ALA A 42 5.94 -17.19 -1.59
N VAL A 43 5.02 -17.89 -2.24
CA VAL A 43 3.58 -17.62 -2.13
C VAL A 43 3.05 -18.08 -0.77
N ASP A 44 3.46 -19.24 -0.29
CA ASP A 44 3.11 -19.73 1.05
C ASP A 44 3.56 -18.73 2.12
N ALA A 45 4.82 -18.25 2.02
CA ALA A 45 5.39 -17.27 2.93
C ALA A 45 4.64 -15.91 2.86
N ALA A 46 4.31 -15.45 1.66
CA ALA A 46 3.57 -14.21 1.46
C ALA A 46 2.15 -14.27 2.05
N VAL A 47 1.44 -15.38 1.87
CA VAL A 47 0.09 -15.59 2.43
C VAL A 47 0.14 -15.62 3.96
N ALA A 48 1.10 -16.33 4.56
CA ALA A 48 1.26 -16.37 6.02
C ALA A 48 1.61 -14.99 6.58
N ALA A 49 2.50 -14.26 5.93
CA ALA A 49 2.86 -12.89 6.29
C ALA A 49 1.66 -11.93 6.15
N ALA A 50 0.84 -12.06 5.10
CA ALA A 50 -0.34 -11.24 4.89
C ALA A 50 -1.41 -11.45 5.97
N PHE A 51 -1.68 -12.71 6.37
CA PHE A 51 -2.55 -13.00 7.52
C PHE A 51 -1.98 -12.41 8.82
N ALA A 52 -0.67 -12.54 9.04
CA ALA A 52 -0.02 -11.98 10.23
C ALA A 52 -0.06 -10.44 10.24
N LEU A 53 0.15 -9.76 9.10
CA LEU A 53 -0.01 -8.31 8.96
C LEU A 53 -1.42 -7.86 9.36
N GLY A 54 -2.46 -8.60 8.95
CA GLY A 54 -3.84 -8.30 9.34
C GLY A 54 -4.10 -8.39 10.86
N VAL A 55 -3.22 -9.04 11.61
CA VAL A 55 -3.27 -9.09 13.08
C VAL A 55 -2.46 -7.95 13.70
N VAL A 56 -1.21 -7.75 13.24
CA VAL A 56 -0.25 -6.83 13.89
C VAL A 56 -0.30 -5.40 13.36
N ARG A 57 -0.95 -5.20 12.21
CA ARG A 57 -1.16 -3.89 11.58
C ARG A 57 -2.65 -3.57 11.35
N PRO A 58 -3.53 -3.76 12.35
CA PRO A 58 -4.98 -3.60 12.16
C PRO A 58 -5.39 -2.20 11.74
N ALA A 59 -4.56 -1.19 12.00
CA ALA A 59 -4.78 0.17 11.49
C ALA A 59 -4.61 0.30 9.97
N SER A 60 -3.98 -0.68 9.30
CA SER A 60 -3.55 -0.54 7.90
C SER A 60 -4.11 -1.59 6.96
N CYS A 61 -4.34 -2.82 7.44
CA CYS A 61 -4.81 -3.94 6.64
C CYS A 61 -5.50 -4.99 7.50
N GLY A 62 -6.18 -5.95 6.88
CA GLY A 62 -6.84 -7.03 7.60
C GLY A 62 -7.79 -7.85 6.73
N LEU A 63 -8.47 -8.80 7.36
CA LEU A 63 -9.41 -9.71 6.68
C LEU A 63 -10.61 -8.97 6.06
N GLY A 64 -10.96 -7.82 6.62
CA GLY A 64 -12.06 -6.98 6.13
C GLY A 64 -11.65 -6.02 5.00
N GLY A 65 -10.45 -6.16 4.44
CA GLY A 65 -9.89 -5.35 3.39
C GLY A 65 -9.72 -6.07 2.06
N GLY A 66 -8.78 -5.58 1.25
CA GLY A 66 -8.41 -6.13 -0.05
C GLY A 66 -7.01 -5.75 -0.46
N GLY A 67 -6.68 -5.93 -1.75
CA GLY A 67 -5.35 -5.61 -2.23
C GLY A 67 -5.02 -6.17 -3.60
N PHE A 68 -3.73 -6.14 -3.92
CA PHE A 68 -3.15 -6.64 -5.16
C PHE A 68 -1.89 -7.46 -4.88
N ALA A 69 -1.67 -8.49 -5.69
CA ALA A 69 -0.45 -9.27 -5.65
C ALA A 69 0.12 -9.48 -7.05
N LEU A 70 1.42 -9.27 -7.17
CA LEU A 70 2.23 -9.78 -8.26
C LEU A 70 2.90 -11.08 -7.79
N VAL A 71 2.81 -12.12 -8.59
CA VAL A 71 3.46 -13.43 -8.36
C VAL A 71 4.35 -13.75 -9.56
N TYR A 72 5.64 -13.83 -9.34
CA TYR A 72 6.58 -14.30 -10.36
C TYR A 72 6.89 -15.79 -10.11
N VAL A 73 6.59 -16.61 -11.11
CA VAL A 73 6.92 -18.05 -11.12
C VAL A 73 8.19 -18.23 -11.92
N ALA A 74 9.31 -18.46 -11.24
CA ALA A 74 10.64 -18.48 -11.85
C ALA A 74 10.79 -19.55 -12.94
N LYS A 75 10.26 -20.77 -12.72
CA LYS A 75 10.27 -21.85 -13.68
C LYS A 75 9.56 -21.51 -14.99
N GLU A 76 8.51 -20.70 -14.92
CA GLU A 76 7.73 -20.27 -16.09
C GLU A 76 8.25 -18.96 -16.69
N LYS A 77 9.11 -18.25 -15.97
CA LYS A 77 9.53 -16.86 -16.27
C LYS A 77 8.33 -15.92 -16.49
N LYS A 78 7.25 -16.17 -15.77
CA LYS A 78 5.97 -15.47 -15.93
C LYS A 78 5.53 -14.78 -14.65
N THR A 79 5.01 -13.55 -14.81
CA THR A 79 4.36 -12.79 -13.73
C THR A 79 2.86 -12.87 -13.88
N TYR A 80 2.17 -13.18 -12.80
CA TYR A 80 0.72 -13.13 -12.65
C TYR A 80 0.35 -11.94 -11.77
N VAL A 81 -0.79 -11.32 -12.05
CA VAL A 81 -1.35 -10.22 -11.26
C VAL A 81 -2.73 -10.62 -10.76
N LEU A 82 -2.89 -10.69 -9.45
CA LEU A 82 -4.17 -10.96 -8.81
C LEU A 82 -4.71 -9.66 -8.21
N ASP A 83 -5.92 -9.29 -8.63
CA ASP A 83 -6.71 -8.18 -8.12
C ASP A 83 -7.77 -8.76 -7.18
N PHE A 84 -7.54 -8.59 -5.87
CA PHE A 84 -8.49 -8.92 -4.81
C PHE A 84 -8.88 -7.66 -4.01
N ARG A 85 -8.87 -6.51 -4.72
CA ARG A 85 -9.34 -5.25 -4.14
C ARG A 85 -10.83 -5.32 -3.86
N GLU A 86 -11.27 -4.52 -2.95
CA GLU A 86 -12.67 -4.37 -2.59
C GLU A 86 -13.49 -3.85 -3.78
N VAL A 87 -14.78 -4.18 -3.79
CA VAL A 87 -15.71 -3.69 -4.81
C VAL A 87 -16.92 -3.01 -4.18
N GLY A 88 -17.51 -2.06 -4.90
CA GLY A 88 -18.76 -1.43 -4.48
C GLY A 88 -19.88 -2.47 -4.33
N PRO A 89 -20.62 -2.47 -3.20
CA PRO A 89 -21.81 -3.32 -3.03
C PRO A 89 -22.87 -3.05 -4.10
N ALA A 90 -23.80 -3.99 -4.31
CA ALA A 90 -24.92 -3.82 -5.25
C ALA A 90 -25.79 -2.58 -4.96
N GLY A 91 -25.87 -2.16 -3.70
CA GLY A 91 -26.56 -0.94 -3.28
C GLY A 91 -25.77 0.35 -3.46
N ALA A 92 -24.54 0.32 -3.99
CA ALA A 92 -23.76 1.53 -4.22
C ALA A 92 -24.29 2.33 -5.41
N THR A 93 -24.42 3.65 -5.23
CA THR A 93 -24.81 4.59 -6.28
C THR A 93 -23.87 5.79 -6.31
N ALA A 94 -23.81 6.50 -7.43
CA ALA A 94 -22.95 7.68 -7.57
C ALA A 94 -23.33 8.80 -6.57
N GLU A 95 -24.62 8.87 -6.17
CA GLU A 95 -25.16 9.92 -5.32
C GLU A 95 -25.27 9.51 -3.84
N MET A 96 -24.84 8.29 -3.46
CA MET A 96 -25.06 7.76 -2.10
C MET A 96 -24.45 8.64 -0.99
N TYR A 97 -23.42 9.42 -1.32
CA TYR A 97 -22.77 10.36 -0.41
C TYR A 97 -23.19 11.82 -0.62
N ILE A 98 -24.19 12.07 -1.43
CA ILE A 98 -24.75 13.42 -1.60
C ILE A 98 -25.98 13.56 -0.71
N LYS A 99 -25.98 14.50 0.21
CA LYS A 99 -27.11 14.85 1.09
C LYS A 99 -27.42 16.33 0.95
N ASP A 100 -28.66 16.66 0.66
CA ASP A 100 -29.11 18.03 0.43
C ASP A 100 -28.24 18.78 -0.61
N GLY A 101 -27.84 18.06 -1.68
CA GLY A 101 -27.00 18.59 -2.76
C GLY A 101 -25.53 18.80 -2.38
N LYS A 102 -25.08 18.34 -1.21
CA LYS A 102 -23.71 18.51 -0.72
C LYS A 102 -23.01 17.16 -0.54
N PRO A 103 -21.72 17.04 -0.89
CA PRO A 103 -20.93 15.85 -0.60
C PRO A 103 -20.68 15.70 0.91
N ARG A 104 -20.84 14.48 1.41
CA ARG A 104 -20.64 14.06 2.81
C ARG A 104 -19.48 13.07 2.87
N THR A 105 -18.28 13.59 2.92
CA THR A 105 -17.04 12.78 3.02
C THR A 105 -16.95 11.97 4.31
N ASP A 106 -17.55 12.46 5.39
CA ASP A 106 -17.67 11.72 6.65
C ASP A 106 -18.39 10.36 6.48
N LEU A 107 -19.38 10.27 5.61
CA LEU A 107 -20.11 9.02 5.34
C LEU A 107 -19.31 8.03 4.47
N SER A 108 -18.36 8.51 3.66
CA SER A 108 -17.46 7.64 2.89
C SER A 108 -16.25 7.18 3.72
N GLN A 109 -15.90 7.91 4.78
CA GLN A 109 -14.73 7.65 5.60
C GLN A 109 -15.03 6.79 6.83
N ASP A 110 -16.13 7.04 7.52
CA ASP A 110 -16.46 6.41 8.79
C ASP A 110 -17.81 5.69 8.77
N GLY A 111 -17.88 4.59 9.50
CA GLY A 111 -19.12 3.85 9.68
C GLY A 111 -19.49 2.91 8.54
N PRO A 112 -20.70 2.31 8.61
CA PRO A 112 -21.08 1.18 7.76
C PRO A 112 -21.28 1.51 6.28
N LEU A 113 -21.60 2.76 5.90
CA LEU A 113 -21.72 3.17 4.49
C LEU A 113 -20.38 3.25 3.77
N ALA A 114 -19.27 3.40 4.50
CA ALA A 114 -17.93 3.44 3.95
C ALA A 114 -17.41 2.07 3.49
N ILE A 115 -18.12 0.97 3.83
CA ILE A 115 -17.63 -0.38 3.67
C ILE A 115 -17.91 -0.90 2.26
N ALA A 116 -16.83 -1.24 1.54
CA ALA A 116 -16.87 -1.99 0.30
C ALA A 116 -16.80 -3.52 0.56
N VAL A 117 -17.14 -4.34 -0.42
CA VAL A 117 -17.10 -5.81 -0.33
C VAL A 117 -15.68 -6.29 -0.15
N PRO A 118 -15.31 -6.95 0.97
CA PRO A 118 -13.93 -7.36 1.24
C PRO A 118 -13.41 -8.45 0.30
N GLY A 119 -12.15 -8.32 -0.12
CA GLY A 119 -11.49 -9.26 -1.03
C GLY A 119 -10.31 -10.05 -0.44
N ALA A 120 -9.71 -9.58 0.67
CA ALA A 120 -8.44 -10.10 1.18
C ALA A 120 -8.45 -11.63 1.42
N VAL A 121 -9.46 -12.16 2.11
CA VAL A 121 -9.52 -13.59 2.43
C VAL A 121 -9.58 -14.45 1.16
N ARG A 122 -10.36 -14.04 0.15
CA ARG A 122 -10.43 -14.76 -1.14
C ARG A 122 -9.13 -14.62 -1.92
N GLY A 123 -8.50 -13.44 -1.91
CA GLY A 123 -7.21 -13.21 -2.53
C GLY A 123 -6.13 -14.13 -1.96
N TYR A 124 -6.02 -14.22 -0.64
CA TYR A 124 -5.04 -15.08 0.03
C TYR A 124 -5.30 -16.57 -0.20
N ALA A 125 -6.57 -16.98 -0.15
CA ALA A 125 -6.95 -18.36 -0.45
C ALA A 125 -6.66 -18.74 -1.92
N GLU A 126 -6.92 -17.83 -2.87
CA GLU A 126 -6.64 -18.03 -4.30
C GLU A 126 -5.13 -18.08 -4.59
N LEU A 127 -4.32 -17.22 -3.94
CA LEU A 127 -2.86 -17.28 -4.00
C LEU A 127 -2.35 -18.65 -3.53
N ALA A 128 -2.76 -19.08 -2.34
CA ALA A 128 -2.37 -20.37 -1.77
C ALA A 128 -2.80 -21.54 -2.66
N ARG A 129 -4.03 -21.52 -3.18
CA ARG A 129 -4.59 -22.57 -4.04
C ARG A 129 -3.87 -22.70 -5.39
N ARG A 130 -3.50 -21.57 -6.02
CA ARG A 130 -2.92 -21.56 -7.39
C ARG A 130 -1.42 -21.78 -7.39
N PHE A 131 -0.73 -21.19 -6.44
CA PHE A 131 0.74 -21.07 -6.47
C PHE A 131 1.40 -21.59 -5.19
N GLY A 132 0.64 -21.82 -4.13
CA GLY A 132 1.15 -22.35 -2.87
C GLY A 132 1.37 -23.85 -2.90
N THR A 133 2.12 -24.34 -1.92
CA THR A 133 2.43 -25.76 -1.70
C THR A 133 1.96 -26.27 -0.34
N ARG A 134 1.50 -25.38 0.53
CA ARG A 134 1.09 -25.70 1.90
C ARG A 134 -0.41 -25.50 2.11
N PRO A 135 -1.03 -26.34 2.96
CA PRO A 135 -2.44 -26.17 3.33
C PRO A 135 -2.67 -24.83 4.00
N LEU A 136 -3.83 -24.20 3.76
CA LEU A 136 -4.19 -22.89 4.31
C LEU A 136 -4.11 -22.84 5.84
N ALA A 137 -4.43 -23.95 6.53
CA ALA A 137 -4.32 -24.07 7.99
C ALA A 137 -2.88 -23.83 8.49
N GLN A 138 -1.86 -24.27 7.74
CA GLN A 138 -0.48 -23.98 8.08
C GLN A 138 -0.11 -22.50 7.86
N LEU A 139 -0.74 -21.85 6.88
CA LEU A 139 -0.47 -20.44 6.53
C LEU A 139 -1.18 -19.46 7.47
N THR A 140 -2.34 -19.83 8.01
CA THR A 140 -3.06 -19.01 9.01
C THR A 140 -2.53 -19.19 10.43
N SER A 141 -1.90 -20.32 10.75
CA SER A 141 -1.47 -20.68 12.10
C SER A 141 -0.55 -19.64 12.78
N PRO A 142 0.46 -19.04 12.12
CA PRO A 142 1.26 -17.98 12.75
C PRO A 142 0.43 -16.77 13.17
N ALA A 143 -0.48 -16.33 12.31
CA ALA A 143 -1.37 -15.21 12.58
C ALA A 143 -2.36 -15.52 13.71
N GLU A 144 -2.95 -16.72 13.72
CA GLU A 144 -3.81 -17.22 14.80
C GLU A 144 -3.09 -17.17 16.16
N LEU A 145 -1.85 -17.66 16.21
CA LEU A 145 -1.04 -17.67 17.42
C LEU A 145 -0.74 -16.26 17.93
N ILE A 146 -0.38 -15.33 17.03
CA ILE A 146 -0.12 -13.92 17.37
C ILE A 146 -1.40 -13.28 17.89
N ALA A 147 -2.54 -13.47 17.25
CA ALA A 147 -3.82 -12.93 17.67
C ALA A 147 -4.26 -13.46 19.05
N ALA A 148 -4.09 -14.77 19.30
CA ALA A 148 -4.46 -15.41 20.56
C ALA A 148 -3.56 -15.00 21.73
N ARG A 149 -2.25 -14.93 21.51
CA ARG A 149 -1.26 -14.55 22.54
C ARG A 149 -1.11 -13.04 22.72
N GLY A 150 -1.45 -12.27 21.69
CA GLY A 150 -1.25 -10.83 21.62
C GLY A 150 0.21 -10.43 21.38
N TYR A 151 0.38 -9.15 21.05
CA TYR A 151 1.66 -8.52 20.75
C TYR A 151 1.75 -7.12 21.39
N ALA A 152 2.95 -6.57 21.50
CA ALA A 152 3.17 -5.23 22.02
C ALA A 152 2.81 -4.18 20.96
N VAL A 153 1.99 -3.20 21.34
CA VAL A 153 1.59 -2.08 20.49
C VAL A 153 2.80 -1.21 20.17
N SER A 154 3.01 -0.89 18.88
CA SER A 154 4.08 0.01 18.45
C SER A 154 3.75 1.49 18.71
N LYS A 155 4.74 2.37 18.60
CA LYS A 155 4.54 3.84 18.67
C LYS A 155 3.57 4.32 17.58
N LYS A 156 3.70 3.80 16.35
CA LYS A 156 2.84 4.15 15.22
C LYS A 156 1.41 3.67 15.45
N HIS A 157 1.21 2.42 15.86
CA HIS A 157 -0.12 1.92 16.18
C HIS A 157 -0.80 2.78 17.25
N ALA A 158 -0.08 3.12 18.34
CA ALA A 158 -0.60 3.99 19.40
C ALA A 158 -0.98 5.39 18.90
N ALA A 159 -0.19 5.96 17.98
CA ALA A 159 -0.49 7.25 17.34
C ALA A 159 -1.76 7.18 16.50
N TYR A 160 -1.90 6.17 15.64
CA TYR A 160 -3.10 5.96 14.82
C TYR A 160 -4.36 5.71 15.67
N ALA A 161 -4.24 4.91 16.72
CA ALA A 161 -5.36 4.68 17.63
C ALA A 161 -5.78 5.96 18.39
N ARG A 162 -4.82 6.88 18.65
CA ARG A 162 -5.13 8.18 19.25
C ARG A 162 -5.83 9.11 18.25
N GLU A 163 -5.36 9.16 17.03
CA GLU A 163 -5.98 9.92 15.95
C GLU A 163 -7.43 9.49 15.70
N ARG A 164 -7.69 8.18 15.75
CA ARG A 164 -9.00 7.58 15.48
C ARG A 164 -9.81 7.23 16.73
N LEU A 165 -9.43 7.76 17.90
CA LEU A 165 -10.02 7.34 19.20
C LEU A 165 -11.54 7.56 19.26
N GLU A 166 -12.04 8.66 18.74
CA GLU A 166 -13.47 8.97 18.72
C GLU A 166 -14.23 7.94 17.87
N CYS A 167 -13.80 7.72 16.64
CA CYS A 167 -14.36 6.74 15.73
C CYS A 167 -14.34 5.32 16.30
N LEU A 168 -13.19 4.88 16.85
CA LEU A 168 -13.04 3.57 17.47
C LEU A 168 -13.92 3.41 18.73
N SER A 169 -14.16 4.51 19.44
CA SER A 169 -15.00 4.49 20.66
C SER A 169 -16.48 4.46 20.33
N ALA A 170 -16.89 4.89 19.14
CA ALA A 170 -18.28 4.88 18.71
C ALA A 170 -18.80 3.46 18.38
N ASP A 171 -17.94 2.54 17.91
CA ASP A 171 -18.30 1.13 17.69
C ASP A 171 -17.95 0.29 18.94
N PRO A 172 -18.92 -0.40 19.57
CA PRO A 172 -18.67 -1.15 20.81
C PRO A 172 -17.61 -2.27 20.67
N GLU A 173 -17.54 -2.95 19.53
CA GLU A 173 -16.57 -4.03 19.30
C GLU A 173 -15.18 -3.45 19.01
N ALA A 174 -15.07 -2.38 18.22
CA ALA A 174 -13.79 -1.70 17.97
C ALA A 174 -13.26 -1.09 19.29
N ALA A 175 -14.11 -0.43 20.06
CA ALA A 175 -13.76 0.09 21.37
C ALA A 175 -13.20 -1.00 22.28
N ARG A 176 -13.87 -2.15 22.36
CA ARG A 176 -13.44 -3.29 23.18
C ARG A 176 -12.06 -3.83 22.79
N ILE A 177 -11.75 -3.86 21.50
CA ILE A 177 -10.53 -4.47 20.98
C ILE A 177 -9.36 -3.48 20.92
N PHE A 178 -9.58 -2.28 20.37
CA PHE A 178 -8.51 -1.35 19.98
C PHE A 178 -8.31 -0.17 20.92
N THR A 179 -9.13 -0.04 21.97
CA THR A 179 -8.98 0.99 22.97
C THR A 179 -8.91 0.40 24.38
N VAL A 180 -8.42 1.17 25.34
CA VAL A 180 -8.27 0.78 26.74
C VAL A 180 -9.15 1.67 27.60
N ARG A 181 -9.74 1.15 28.68
CA ARG A 181 -10.43 1.99 29.69
C ARG A 181 -9.41 2.91 30.34
N ASP A 182 -9.77 4.17 30.51
CA ASP A 182 -8.91 5.11 31.22
C ASP A 182 -8.85 4.74 32.71
N GLU A 183 -7.66 4.72 33.28
CA GLU A 183 -7.47 4.37 34.70
C GLU A 183 -7.99 5.46 35.64
N ALA A 184 -7.94 6.73 35.19
CA ALA A 184 -8.41 7.87 35.97
C ALA A 184 -9.93 8.07 35.89
N ASP A 185 -10.54 7.67 34.75
CA ASP A 185 -11.99 7.74 34.52
C ASP A 185 -12.45 6.51 33.71
N PRO A 186 -12.90 5.44 34.39
CA PRO A 186 -13.32 4.20 33.72
C PRO A 186 -14.50 4.35 32.75
N ALA A 187 -15.24 5.48 32.80
CA ALA A 187 -16.28 5.79 31.82
C ALA A 187 -15.68 6.24 30.45
N ARG A 188 -14.43 6.67 30.46
CA ARG A 188 -13.70 7.08 29.24
C ARG A 188 -12.83 5.98 28.69
N ARG A 189 -12.51 6.13 27.42
CA ARG A 189 -11.57 5.27 26.72
C ARG A 189 -10.36 6.08 26.25
N ARG A 190 -9.21 5.43 26.18
CA ARG A 190 -7.97 5.98 25.64
C ARG A 190 -7.37 5.06 24.59
N ALA A 191 -6.52 5.59 23.76
CA ALA A 191 -5.66 4.78 22.89
C ALA A 191 -4.69 3.93 23.73
N PRO A 192 -4.29 2.75 23.27
CA PRO A 192 -3.26 1.97 23.94
C PRO A 192 -1.92 2.73 23.89
N LYS A 193 -1.11 2.57 24.94
CA LYS A 193 0.27 3.09 24.99
C LYS A 193 1.22 2.15 24.26
N PRO A 194 2.34 2.66 23.70
CA PRO A 194 3.40 1.80 23.19
C PRO A 194 3.84 0.78 24.25
N GLY A 195 3.97 -0.49 23.84
CA GLY A 195 4.32 -1.61 24.72
C GLY A 195 3.12 -2.29 25.39
N GLU A 196 1.94 -1.68 25.46
CA GLU A 196 0.74 -2.36 25.95
C GLU A 196 0.36 -3.53 25.02
N ARG A 197 -0.17 -4.61 25.62
CA ARG A 197 -0.46 -5.83 24.89
C ARG A 197 -1.84 -5.82 24.27
N LEU A 198 -1.90 -5.97 22.94
CA LEU A 198 -3.14 -6.13 22.19
C LEU A 198 -3.41 -7.61 21.94
N VAL A 199 -4.55 -8.12 22.43
CA VAL A 199 -5.00 -9.51 22.26
C VAL A 199 -6.31 -9.54 21.49
N GLN A 200 -6.39 -10.36 20.41
CA GLN A 200 -7.51 -10.40 19.48
C GLN A 200 -8.12 -11.81 19.42
N LYS A 201 -8.71 -12.28 20.54
CA LYS A 201 -9.22 -13.66 20.68
C LYS A 201 -10.29 -14.01 19.64
N ASP A 202 -11.15 -13.07 19.27
CA ASP A 202 -12.19 -13.30 18.28
C ASP A 202 -11.57 -13.47 16.89
N LEU A 203 -10.59 -12.64 16.54
CA LEU A 203 -9.84 -12.76 15.30
C LEU A 203 -9.05 -14.07 15.23
N ALA A 204 -8.48 -14.55 16.35
CA ALA A 204 -7.82 -15.84 16.41
C ALA A 204 -8.79 -16.97 16.03
N ARG A 205 -10.02 -16.98 16.59
CA ARG A 205 -11.05 -17.98 16.21
C ARG A 205 -11.46 -17.89 14.74
N THR A 206 -11.54 -16.69 14.21
CA THR A 206 -11.84 -16.44 12.80
C THR A 206 -10.74 -16.97 11.90
N LEU A 207 -9.46 -16.72 12.22
CA LEU A 207 -8.30 -17.21 11.49
C LEU A 207 -8.22 -18.75 11.53
N HIS A 208 -8.45 -19.37 12.70
CA HIS A 208 -8.57 -20.81 12.83
C HIS A 208 -9.67 -21.37 11.91
N THR A 209 -10.85 -20.77 11.92
CA THR A 209 -11.98 -21.20 11.08
C THR A 209 -11.66 -21.10 9.58
N ILE A 210 -10.97 -20.06 9.16
CA ILE A 210 -10.53 -19.87 7.76
C ILE A 210 -9.46 -20.92 7.42
N GLY A 211 -8.50 -21.16 8.31
CA GLY A 211 -7.47 -22.19 8.11
C GLY A 211 -8.06 -23.57 7.87
N GLU A 212 -8.99 -23.99 8.70
CA GLU A 212 -9.60 -25.32 8.64
C GLU A 212 -10.62 -25.48 7.53
N LYS A 213 -11.41 -24.44 7.22
CA LYS A 213 -12.58 -24.52 6.32
C LYS A 213 -12.43 -23.71 5.02
N GLY A 214 -11.25 -23.12 4.79
CA GLY A 214 -11.01 -22.24 3.67
C GLY A 214 -11.79 -20.91 3.77
N GLU A 215 -11.97 -20.26 2.65
CA GLU A 215 -12.66 -18.97 2.54
C GLU A 215 -14.19 -19.02 2.73
N SER A 216 -14.77 -20.21 2.58
CA SER A 216 -16.23 -20.39 2.54
C SER A 216 -16.98 -19.78 3.73
N PRO A 217 -16.54 -19.93 4.99
CA PRO A 217 -17.21 -19.31 6.13
C PRO A 217 -17.27 -17.77 6.04
N PHE A 218 -16.29 -17.13 5.40
CA PHE A 218 -16.20 -15.69 5.26
C PHE A 218 -17.17 -15.14 4.20
N TYR A 219 -17.41 -15.88 3.10
CA TYR A 219 -18.24 -15.40 1.98
C TYR A 219 -19.64 -16.01 1.93
N ARG A 220 -19.89 -17.12 2.62
CA ARG A 220 -21.15 -17.88 2.57
C ARG A 220 -21.69 -18.34 3.92
N GLY A 221 -20.82 -18.37 4.95
CA GLY A 221 -21.10 -19.00 6.23
C GLY A 221 -21.48 -18.04 7.35
N ALA A 222 -21.12 -18.45 8.57
CA ALA A 222 -21.46 -17.70 9.78
C ALA A 222 -20.73 -16.35 9.87
N ILE A 223 -19.49 -16.28 9.37
CA ILE A 223 -18.73 -15.02 9.35
C ILE A 223 -19.41 -14.03 8.40
N ALA A 224 -19.81 -14.47 7.18
CA ALA A 224 -20.53 -13.65 6.22
C ALA A 224 -21.80 -13.02 6.84
N ARG A 225 -22.62 -13.84 7.53
CA ARG A 225 -23.84 -13.34 8.19
C ARG A 225 -23.53 -12.27 9.22
N ARG A 226 -22.54 -12.47 10.07
CA ARG A 226 -22.15 -11.47 11.10
C ARG A 226 -21.63 -10.17 10.50
N ILE A 227 -20.88 -10.23 9.40
CA ILE A 227 -20.44 -9.05 8.65
C ILE A 227 -21.67 -8.28 8.18
N VAL A 228 -22.58 -8.93 7.45
CA VAL A 228 -23.76 -8.29 6.88
C VAL A 228 -24.69 -7.74 7.95
N GLU A 229 -24.99 -8.51 9.00
CA GLU A 229 -25.82 -8.09 10.13
C GLU A 229 -25.24 -6.81 10.79
N THR A 230 -23.91 -6.78 11.01
CA THR A 230 -23.25 -5.61 11.60
C THR A 230 -23.37 -4.39 10.68
N VAL A 231 -23.07 -4.55 9.40
CA VAL A 231 -23.11 -3.45 8.42
C VAL A 231 -24.53 -2.89 8.25
N GLN A 232 -25.51 -3.76 8.09
CA GLN A 232 -26.92 -3.36 7.88
C GLN A 232 -27.54 -2.74 9.14
N ALA A 233 -27.20 -3.23 10.33
CA ALA A 233 -27.68 -2.64 11.60
C ALA A 233 -27.22 -1.18 11.76
N GLY A 234 -26.10 -0.80 11.15
CA GLY A 234 -25.61 0.59 11.15
C GLY A 234 -26.02 1.39 9.89
N GLY A 235 -26.88 0.85 9.03
CA GLY A 235 -27.38 1.55 7.83
C GLY A 235 -26.50 1.40 6.59
N GLY A 236 -25.52 0.49 6.59
CA GLY A 236 -24.71 0.16 5.40
C GLY A 236 -25.47 -0.72 4.41
N VAL A 237 -24.97 -0.79 3.18
CA VAL A 237 -25.68 -1.40 2.03
C VAL A 237 -25.15 -2.77 1.60
N LEU A 238 -24.11 -3.28 2.28
CA LEU A 238 -23.53 -4.59 1.98
C LEU A 238 -24.52 -5.72 2.26
N THR A 239 -24.61 -6.71 1.35
CA THR A 239 -25.49 -7.88 1.46
C THR A 239 -24.74 -9.20 1.41
N LEU A 240 -25.41 -10.31 1.79
CA LEU A 240 -24.88 -11.66 1.60
C LEU A 240 -24.65 -12.00 0.12
N ALA A 241 -25.49 -11.46 -0.78
CA ALA A 241 -25.34 -11.64 -2.21
C ALA A 241 -24.04 -11.00 -2.73
N ASP A 242 -23.66 -9.83 -2.21
CA ASP A 242 -22.41 -9.15 -2.58
C ASP A 242 -21.19 -10.01 -2.17
N LEU A 243 -21.17 -10.51 -0.94
CA LEU A 243 -20.10 -11.41 -0.48
C LEU A 243 -20.02 -12.67 -1.33
N LEU A 244 -21.15 -13.29 -1.62
CA LEU A 244 -21.24 -14.52 -2.43
C LEU A 244 -20.76 -14.28 -3.87
N ALA A 245 -21.08 -13.13 -4.45
CA ALA A 245 -20.74 -12.77 -5.82
C ALA A 245 -19.27 -12.34 -5.99
N TYR A 246 -18.61 -11.94 -4.92
CA TYR A 246 -17.21 -11.45 -5.00
C TYR A 246 -16.27 -12.47 -5.66
N ARG A 247 -15.36 -12.00 -6.52
CA ARG A 247 -14.35 -12.82 -7.22
C ARG A 247 -13.02 -12.07 -7.28
N VAL A 248 -11.92 -12.82 -7.14
CA VAL A 248 -10.57 -12.35 -7.50
C VAL A 248 -10.49 -12.23 -9.02
N ARG A 249 -9.89 -11.16 -9.52
CA ARG A 249 -9.65 -10.94 -10.95
C ARG A 249 -8.17 -11.18 -11.27
N GLU A 250 -7.89 -11.84 -12.38
CA GLU A 250 -6.55 -11.84 -12.93
C GLU A 250 -6.42 -10.69 -13.92
N ARG A 251 -5.38 -9.87 -13.77
CA ARG A 251 -5.10 -8.74 -14.64
C ARG A 251 -3.86 -9.00 -15.48
N THR A 252 -3.80 -8.41 -16.66
CA THR A 252 -2.56 -8.39 -17.45
C THR A 252 -1.57 -7.44 -16.79
N PRO A 253 -0.34 -7.88 -16.45
CA PRO A 253 0.66 -7.00 -15.85
C PRO A 253 0.96 -5.77 -16.71
N LEU A 254 1.18 -4.62 -16.07
CA LEU A 254 1.72 -3.46 -16.75
C LEU A 254 3.24 -3.60 -16.84
N VAL A 255 3.78 -3.52 -18.06
CA VAL A 255 5.20 -3.74 -18.32
C VAL A 255 5.82 -2.48 -18.93
N GLY A 256 6.98 -2.08 -18.44
CA GLY A 256 7.76 -0.96 -18.95
C GLY A 256 9.25 -1.20 -18.80
N SER A 257 10.05 -0.19 -19.11
CA SER A 257 11.52 -0.24 -18.96
C SER A 257 12.06 1.06 -18.39
N TYR A 258 13.19 0.96 -17.70
CA TYR A 258 13.98 2.09 -17.23
C TYR A 258 15.46 1.75 -17.33
N ARG A 259 16.22 2.53 -18.11
CA ARG A 259 17.67 2.32 -18.32
C ARG A 259 18.04 0.89 -18.76
N GLY A 260 17.20 0.28 -19.60
CA GLY A 260 17.38 -1.11 -20.04
C GLY A 260 16.87 -2.18 -19.08
N TRP A 261 16.50 -1.83 -17.85
CA TRP A 261 15.87 -2.74 -16.91
C TRP A 261 14.38 -2.88 -17.23
N ARG A 262 13.85 -4.10 -17.11
CA ARG A 262 12.43 -4.36 -17.31
C ARG A 262 11.67 -4.27 -15.99
N LEU A 263 10.58 -3.52 -15.96
CA LEU A 263 9.71 -3.38 -14.82
C LEU A 263 8.36 -4.04 -15.10
N VAL A 264 7.83 -4.74 -14.10
CA VAL A 264 6.49 -5.33 -14.13
C VAL A 264 5.74 -4.85 -12.88
N THR A 265 4.59 -4.21 -13.08
CA THR A 265 3.87 -3.55 -11.99
C THR A 265 2.37 -3.69 -12.14
N MET A 266 1.61 -3.13 -11.19
CA MET A 266 0.15 -3.21 -11.14
C MET A 266 -0.49 -2.33 -12.22
N PRO A 267 -1.41 -2.89 -13.05
CA PRO A 267 -2.23 -2.13 -13.99
C PRO A 267 -3.43 -1.47 -13.27
N PRO A 268 -4.25 -0.65 -13.97
CA PRO A 268 -5.57 -0.29 -13.48
C PRO A 268 -6.41 -1.54 -13.08
N PRO A 269 -7.21 -1.44 -12.02
CA PRO A 269 -7.69 -0.25 -11.33
C PRO A 269 -6.71 0.37 -10.31
N SER A 270 -5.41 0.20 -10.49
CA SER A 270 -4.42 1.01 -9.77
C SER A 270 -3.75 2.03 -10.69
N SER A 271 -3.71 3.28 -10.28
CA SER A 271 -2.88 4.31 -10.89
C SER A 271 -1.39 4.17 -10.54
N GLY A 272 -1.07 3.32 -9.54
CA GLY A 272 0.26 3.24 -8.97
C GLY A 272 1.32 2.86 -9.99
N GLY A 273 1.14 1.73 -10.67
CA GLY A 273 2.08 1.29 -11.70
C GLY A 273 2.16 2.24 -12.90
N VAL A 274 1.04 2.89 -13.24
CA VAL A 274 0.99 3.90 -14.33
C VAL A 274 1.89 5.09 -14.00
N ILE A 275 1.77 5.62 -12.76
CA ILE A 275 2.61 6.74 -12.29
C ILE A 275 4.08 6.32 -12.17
N VAL A 276 4.37 5.12 -11.62
CA VAL A 276 5.75 4.61 -11.53
C VAL A 276 6.41 4.59 -12.90
N LEU A 277 5.79 3.95 -13.90
CA LEU A 277 6.37 3.85 -15.24
C LEU A 277 6.41 5.20 -15.96
N GLY A 278 5.36 6.01 -15.86
CA GLY A 278 5.32 7.35 -16.45
C GLY A 278 6.42 8.25 -15.90
N LEU A 279 6.62 8.26 -14.57
CA LEU A 279 7.67 9.04 -13.92
C LEU A 279 9.06 8.55 -14.33
N LEU A 280 9.33 7.26 -14.26
CA LEU A 280 10.61 6.68 -14.67
C LEU A 280 10.92 6.95 -16.15
N ASN A 281 9.93 6.91 -17.04
CA ASN A 281 10.11 7.25 -18.45
C ASN A 281 10.53 8.72 -18.68
N VAL A 282 10.00 9.65 -17.85
CA VAL A 282 10.43 11.06 -17.90
C VAL A 282 11.86 11.20 -17.38
N LEU A 283 12.16 10.57 -16.23
CA LEU A 283 13.46 10.64 -15.58
C LEU A 283 14.58 9.96 -16.38
N GLU A 284 14.27 8.96 -17.18
CA GLU A 284 15.23 8.32 -18.08
C GLU A 284 15.86 9.29 -19.10
N ARG A 285 15.16 10.39 -19.41
CA ARG A 285 15.65 11.44 -20.31
C ARG A 285 16.64 12.39 -19.67
N GLU A 286 16.73 12.40 -18.35
CA GLU A 286 17.79 13.12 -17.65
C GLU A 286 19.08 12.28 -17.65
N ALA A 287 20.22 12.96 -17.76
CA ALA A 287 21.50 12.26 -17.75
C ALA A 287 21.65 11.40 -16.49
N PRO A 288 22.14 10.16 -16.63
CA PRO A 288 22.53 9.38 -15.46
C PRO A 288 23.55 10.19 -14.66
N ARG A 289 23.47 10.12 -13.37
CA ARG A 289 24.47 10.74 -12.52
C ARG A 289 25.81 9.99 -12.74
N GLY A 290 26.93 10.73 -12.82
CA GLY A 290 28.24 10.14 -12.55
C GLY A 290 28.26 9.54 -11.14
N ASP A 291 29.40 9.09 -10.62
CA ASP A 291 29.48 8.42 -9.32
C ASP A 291 28.55 9.05 -8.27
N PRO A 292 27.60 8.27 -7.72
CA PRO A 292 26.58 8.82 -6.81
C PRO A 292 27.24 9.32 -5.53
N PRO A 293 26.80 10.46 -4.96
CA PRO A 293 27.22 10.80 -3.62
C PRO A 293 26.63 9.78 -2.63
N PRO A 294 27.36 9.42 -1.59
CA PRO A 294 26.89 8.49 -0.56
C PRO A 294 25.59 8.90 0.12
N SER A 295 25.21 10.16 0.02
CA SER A 295 24.04 10.76 0.67
C SER A 295 22.69 10.46 -0.02
N GLY A 296 22.67 9.95 -1.26
CA GLY A 296 21.43 9.77 -2.04
C GLY A 296 20.76 11.08 -2.49
N TYR A 297 21.34 12.25 -2.23
CA TYR A 297 20.78 13.52 -2.68
C TYR A 297 20.93 13.69 -4.20
N ARG A 298 19.88 14.20 -4.86
CA ARG A 298 19.82 14.43 -6.29
C ARG A 298 20.09 15.90 -6.66
N PRO A 299 20.65 16.18 -7.85
CA PRO A 299 20.80 17.55 -8.34
C PRO A 299 19.47 18.26 -8.44
N GLU A 300 19.47 19.56 -8.19
CA GLU A 300 18.31 20.44 -8.24
C GLU A 300 17.52 20.31 -9.55
N LYS A 301 18.20 20.29 -10.70
CA LYS A 301 17.54 20.14 -12.01
C LYS A 301 16.79 18.80 -12.13
N PHE A 302 17.35 17.70 -11.66
CA PHE A 302 16.69 16.39 -11.66
C PHE A 302 15.44 16.42 -10.78
N LEU A 303 15.54 16.99 -9.59
CA LEU A 303 14.42 17.11 -8.65
C LEU A 303 13.30 18.01 -9.21
N HIS A 304 13.66 19.13 -9.86
CA HIS A 304 12.69 19.98 -10.53
C HIS A 304 11.89 19.22 -11.60
N VAL A 305 12.59 18.47 -12.47
CA VAL A 305 11.93 17.64 -13.49
C VAL A 305 11.03 16.58 -12.86
N MET A 306 11.48 15.94 -11.78
CA MET A 306 10.71 14.94 -11.06
C MET A 306 9.42 15.53 -10.47
N ILE A 307 9.50 16.64 -9.76
CA ILE A 307 8.35 17.35 -9.18
C ILE A 307 7.33 17.74 -10.27
N GLU A 308 7.82 18.34 -11.35
CA GLU A 308 6.96 18.80 -12.45
C GLU A 308 6.32 17.63 -13.23
N ALA A 309 7.01 16.47 -13.32
CA ALA A 309 6.45 15.25 -13.89
C ALA A 309 5.37 14.66 -12.97
N GLU A 310 5.62 14.61 -11.67
CA GLU A 310 4.63 14.17 -10.67
C GLU A 310 3.34 14.99 -10.76
N LYS A 311 3.42 16.34 -10.78
CA LYS A 311 2.25 17.23 -10.93
C LYS A 311 1.38 16.84 -12.13
N ARG A 312 1.99 16.64 -13.30
CA ARG A 312 1.28 16.32 -14.54
C ARG A 312 0.68 14.91 -14.54
N LEU A 313 1.41 13.93 -14.02
CA LEU A 313 0.93 12.56 -13.91
C LEU A 313 -0.25 12.45 -12.94
N TYR A 314 -0.21 13.19 -11.82
CA TYR A 314 -1.34 13.24 -10.88
C TYR A 314 -2.55 13.99 -11.44
N ALA A 315 -2.36 14.99 -12.29
CA ALA A 315 -3.46 15.61 -13.03
C ALA A 315 -4.17 14.62 -13.97
N MET A 316 -3.39 13.77 -14.66
CA MET A 316 -3.95 12.73 -15.55
C MET A 316 -4.58 11.58 -14.75
N ARG A 317 -4.11 11.29 -13.54
CA ARG A 317 -4.67 10.27 -12.65
C ARG A 317 -6.18 10.48 -12.42
N GLU A 318 -6.65 11.71 -12.40
CA GLU A 318 -8.07 12.02 -12.19
C GLU A 318 -9.00 11.36 -13.23
N LYS A 319 -8.47 11.00 -14.41
CA LYS A 319 -9.19 10.33 -15.51
C LYS A 319 -9.09 8.80 -15.49
N LEU A 320 -8.39 8.23 -14.49
CA LEU A 320 -8.29 6.79 -14.32
C LEU A 320 -9.43 6.26 -13.45
N GLY A 321 -9.73 4.97 -13.59
CA GLY A 321 -10.77 4.26 -12.85
C GLY A 321 -10.72 2.76 -13.13
N ASP A 322 -11.84 2.06 -12.90
CA ASP A 322 -11.95 0.63 -13.19
C ASP A 322 -12.10 0.40 -14.71
N PRO A 323 -11.13 -0.28 -15.36
CA PRO A 323 -11.17 -0.53 -16.81
C PRO A 323 -12.30 -1.47 -17.23
N ASP A 324 -12.84 -2.28 -16.32
CA ASP A 324 -13.96 -3.19 -16.61
C ASP A 324 -15.26 -2.40 -16.84
N PHE A 325 -15.35 -1.16 -16.33
CA PHE A 325 -16.48 -0.24 -16.50
C PHE A 325 -16.18 0.94 -17.41
N ASN A 326 -14.90 1.27 -17.60
CA ASN A 326 -14.45 2.40 -18.41
C ASN A 326 -13.30 1.97 -19.34
N PRO A 327 -13.59 1.36 -20.50
CA PRO A 327 -12.56 0.84 -21.41
C PRO A 327 -11.53 1.89 -21.87
N GLY A 328 -11.90 3.18 -21.92
CA GLY A 328 -11.00 4.29 -22.24
C GLY A 328 -9.81 4.43 -21.30
N VAL A 329 -9.91 3.90 -20.07
CA VAL A 329 -8.80 3.86 -19.10
C VAL A 329 -7.60 3.09 -19.63
N LEU A 330 -7.82 2.02 -20.45
CA LEU A 330 -6.72 1.23 -21.02
C LEU A 330 -5.93 2.03 -22.05
N ALA A 331 -6.62 2.80 -22.90
CA ALA A 331 -5.96 3.66 -23.91
C ALA A 331 -5.16 4.79 -23.22
N LEU A 332 -5.74 5.45 -22.23
CA LEU A 332 -5.05 6.46 -21.42
C LEU A 332 -3.84 5.88 -20.69
N THR A 333 -3.96 4.67 -20.14
CA THR A 333 -2.85 3.97 -19.49
C THR A 333 -1.71 3.74 -20.48
N ALA A 334 -2.01 3.20 -21.66
CA ALA A 334 -1.00 2.96 -22.70
C ALA A 334 -0.29 4.25 -23.13
N GLU A 335 -1.03 5.35 -23.23
CA GLU A 335 -0.46 6.68 -23.49
C GLU A 335 0.49 7.10 -22.36
N MET A 336 0.02 7.13 -21.10
CA MET A 336 0.77 7.63 -19.95
C MET A 336 2.08 6.88 -19.69
N VAL A 337 2.17 5.59 -20.05
CA VAL A 337 3.38 4.79 -19.88
C VAL A 337 4.25 4.72 -21.14
N SER A 338 3.90 5.42 -22.20
CA SER A 338 4.69 5.43 -23.43
C SER A 338 5.91 6.33 -23.32
N LYS A 339 6.99 5.97 -24.04
CA LYS A 339 8.21 6.81 -24.15
C LYS A 339 7.94 8.12 -24.90
N ASP A 340 7.02 8.12 -25.86
CA ASP A 340 6.64 9.30 -26.64
C ASP A 340 5.90 10.32 -25.78
N PHE A 341 4.94 9.86 -24.98
CA PHE A 341 4.26 10.71 -24.01
C PHE A 341 5.25 11.31 -23.01
N ALA A 342 6.17 10.52 -22.48
CA ALA A 342 7.21 11.00 -21.58
C ALA A 342 8.11 12.06 -22.25
N GLY A 343 8.38 11.94 -23.56
CA GLY A 343 9.08 12.95 -24.33
C GLY A 343 8.32 14.26 -24.45
N THR A 344 7.04 14.16 -24.77
CA THR A 344 6.14 15.32 -24.85
C THR A 344 6.01 16.01 -23.49
N LEU A 345 5.77 15.25 -22.43
CA LEU A 345 5.66 15.76 -21.07
C LEU A 345 6.96 16.45 -20.63
N ARG A 346 8.12 15.83 -20.88
CA ARG A 346 9.43 16.43 -20.57
C ARG A 346 9.65 17.75 -21.31
N GLY A 347 9.24 17.82 -22.58
CA GLY A 347 9.31 19.05 -23.38
C GLY A 347 8.44 20.20 -22.86
N GLN A 348 7.40 19.91 -22.09
CA GLN A 348 6.52 20.89 -21.46
C GLN A 348 7.05 21.39 -20.10
N ILE A 349 8.07 20.76 -19.55
CA ILE A 349 8.69 21.17 -18.27
C ILE A 349 9.71 22.28 -18.58
N GLY A 350 9.35 23.51 -18.22
CA GLY A 350 10.21 24.70 -18.34
C GLY A 350 11.22 24.79 -17.20
N GLU A 351 11.77 25.99 -17.00
CA GLU A 351 12.72 26.25 -15.91
C GLU A 351 12.04 26.64 -14.59
N GLN A 352 10.80 27.08 -14.64
CA GLN A 352 10.01 27.49 -13.47
C GLN A 352 8.94 26.46 -13.18
N ALA A 353 8.54 26.36 -11.90
CA ALA A 353 7.43 25.55 -11.48
C ALA A 353 6.13 26.01 -12.14
N ALA A 354 5.39 25.08 -12.76
CA ALA A 354 4.09 25.38 -13.32
C ALA A 354 3.09 25.68 -12.18
N PRO A 355 2.34 26.80 -12.23
CA PRO A 355 1.34 27.10 -11.21
C PRO A 355 0.20 26.06 -11.27
N VAL A 356 -0.19 25.56 -10.11
CA VAL A 356 -1.40 24.75 -9.93
C VAL A 356 -2.45 25.65 -9.29
N ALA A 357 -3.67 25.67 -9.84
CA ALA A 357 -4.75 26.46 -9.24
C ALA A 357 -4.97 26.00 -7.80
N SER A 358 -4.64 26.84 -6.82
CA SER A 358 -4.65 26.49 -5.42
C SER A 358 -6.08 26.23 -4.93
N LEU A 359 -6.33 25.01 -4.50
CA LEU A 359 -7.48 24.67 -3.66
C LEU A 359 -6.92 24.21 -2.33
N ALA A 360 -7.29 24.89 -1.27
CA ALA A 360 -6.89 24.52 0.10
C ALA A 360 -7.50 23.17 0.45
N ILE A 361 -6.68 22.12 0.49
CA ILE A 361 -7.06 20.77 0.89
C ILE A 361 -6.11 20.33 1.99
N LYS A 362 -6.66 19.87 3.11
CA LYS A 362 -5.88 19.16 4.13
C LYS A 362 -5.55 17.77 3.60
N ALA A 363 -4.27 17.48 3.41
CA ALA A 363 -3.80 16.12 3.23
C ALA A 363 -3.66 15.48 4.61
N GLU A 364 -4.26 14.31 4.78
CA GLU A 364 -4.20 13.53 6.03
C GLU A 364 -3.43 12.22 5.84
N SER A 365 -3.20 11.52 6.95
CA SER A 365 -2.37 10.34 7.18
C SER A 365 -2.54 9.19 6.15
N HIS A 366 -1.46 8.47 5.87
CA HIS A 366 -1.37 7.44 4.82
C HIS A 366 -1.31 6.04 5.42
N GLN A 367 -2.29 5.16 5.10
CA GLN A 367 -2.37 3.82 5.65
C GLN A 367 -2.53 2.75 4.57
N THR A 368 -1.65 1.76 4.60
CA THR A 368 -1.62 0.55 3.76
C THR A 368 -0.52 -0.34 4.33
N SER A 369 -0.39 -1.59 3.92
CA SER A 369 0.75 -2.44 4.22
C SER A 369 1.26 -3.12 2.96
N HIS A 370 2.58 -3.31 2.89
CA HIS A 370 3.23 -4.04 1.82
C HIS A 370 4.06 -5.19 2.36
N LEU A 371 4.27 -6.22 1.54
CA LEU A 371 5.23 -7.29 1.76
C LEU A 371 5.88 -7.72 0.45
N SER A 372 7.15 -8.08 0.51
CA SER A 372 7.94 -8.67 -0.56
C SER A 372 8.60 -9.96 -0.10
N VAL A 373 8.61 -10.98 -0.95
CA VAL A 373 9.22 -12.29 -0.71
C VAL A 373 9.94 -12.76 -1.96
N ILE A 374 11.13 -13.33 -1.81
CA ILE A 374 11.81 -14.14 -2.84
C ILE A 374 12.29 -15.43 -2.19
N ASP A 375 11.96 -16.60 -2.76
CA ASP A 375 12.39 -17.91 -2.27
C ASP A 375 13.70 -18.41 -2.93
N GLU A 376 14.11 -19.62 -2.54
CA GLU A 376 15.34 -20.25 -3.02
C GLU A 376 15.29 -20.56 -4.53
N GLU A 377 14.11 -20.90 -5.08
CA GLU A 377 13.93 -21.16 -6.50
C GLU A 377 13.82 -19.87 -7.34
N GLY A 378 13.78 -18.70 -6.70
CA GLY A 378 13.62 -17.40 -7.35
C GLY A 378 12.17 -17.04 -7.66
N ASN A 379 11.18 -17.78 -7.15
CA ASN A 379 9.80 -17.31 -7.17
C ASN A 379 9.68 -16.09 -6.28
N ALA A 380 8.82 -15.14 -6.66
CA ALA A 380 8.66 -13.92 -5.90
C ALA A 380 7.20 -13.50 -5.75
N VAL A 381 6.92 -12.80 -4.66
CA VAL A 381 5.64 -12.13 -4.41
C VAL A 381 5.90 -10.69 -3.99
N ALA A 382 5.20 -9.75 -4.62
CA ALA A 382 5.04 -8.38 -4.15
C ALA A 382 3.54 -8.16 -3.92
N LEU A 383 3.12 -7.99 -2.65
CA LEU A 383 1.73 -7.91 -2.26
C LEU A 383 1.48 -6.66 -1.43
N THR A 384 0.51 -5.85 -1.88
CA THR A 384 0.04 -4.67 -1.16
C THR A 384 -1.40 -4.88 -0.74
N THR A 385 -1.69 -4.73 0.55
CA THR A 385 -3.00 -4.96 1.16
C THR A 385 -3.41 -3.80 2.05
N THR A 386 -4.71 -3.50 2.11
CA THR A 386 -5.24 -2.32 2.78
C THR A 386 -6.65 -2.55 3.32
N ILE A 387 -7.06 -1.69 4.26
CA ILE A 387 -8.45 -1.40 4.61
C ILE A 387 -8.77 0.08 4.33
N ASN A 388 -7.93 0.75 3.52
CA ASN A 388 -7.89 2.15 3.15
C ASN A 388 -7.32 3.05 4.27
N TYR A 389 -8.11 3.81 5.01
CA TYR A 389 -7.64 4.74 6.04
C TYR A 389 -7.37 4.05 7.39
N SER A 390 -6.75 4.78 8.34
CA SER A 390 -6.42 4.25 9.68
C SER A 390 -7.65 3.62 10.35
N PHE A 391 -7.57 2.33 10.66
CA PHE A 391 -8.66 1.52 11.20
C PHE A 391 -9.92 1.46 10.31
N GLY A 392 -9.77 1.69 8.99
CA GLY A 392 -10.85 1.58 8.02
C GLY A 392 -12.09 2.38 8.42
N SER A 393 -13.25 1.75 8.38
CA SER A 393 -14.53 2.32 8.79
C SER A 393 -14.70 2.46 10.31
N CYS A 394 -13.75 2.03 11.12
CA CYS A 394 -13.84 1.81 12.57
C CYS A 394 -14.90 0.76 13.00
N VAL A 395 -15.53 0.07 12.07
CA VAL A 395 -16.57 -0.94 12.36
C VAL A 395 -15.95 -2.33 12.46
N VAL A 396 -16.19 -3.03 13.55
CA VAL A 396 -15.79 -4.43 13.71
C VAL A 396 -16.99 -5.35 13.62
N ALA A 397 -16.95 -6.31 12.70
CA ALA A 397 -18.01 -7.32 12.57
C ALA A 397 -18.15 -8.11 13.88
N LYS A 398 -19.34 -8.01 14.52
CA LYS A 398 -19.61 -8.46 15.89
C LYS A 398 -19.17 -9.90 16.14
N GLY A 399 -18.32 -10.11 17.14
CA GLY A 399 -17.84 -11.41 17.60
C GLY A 399 -16.91 -12.13 16.63
N THR A 400 -16.41 -11.45 15.56
CA THR A 400 -15.44 -12.01 14.59
C THR A 400 -14.04 -11.45 14.76
N GLY A 401 -13.91 -10.27 15.36
CA GLY A 401 -12.67 -9.50 15.42
C GLY A 401 -12.22 -8.90 14.08
N ILE A 402 -13.05 -8.99 13.04
CA ILE A 402 -12.74 -8.46 11.71
C ILE A 402 -13.06 -6.97 11.68
N LEU A 403 -12.04 -6.14 11.57
CA LEU A 403 -12.17 -4.72 11.27
C LEU A 403 -12.45 -4.56 9.78
N LEU A 404 -13.48 -3.76 9.44
CA LEU A 404 -13.96 -3.58 8.07
C LEU A 404 -13.35 -2.31 7.44
N ASN A 405 -13.12 -2.39 6.13
CA ASN A 405 -12.53 -1.33 5.33
C ASN A 405 -13.44 -0.10 5.23
N ASN A 406 -12.87 1.04 4.81
CA ASN A 406 -13.62 2.20 4.32
C ASN A 406 -13.24 2.53 2.87
N GLN A 407 -13.19 1.49 2.03
CA GLN A 407 -12.65 1.56 0.68
C GLN A 407 -13.56 2.32 -0.29
N MET A 408 -14.82 2.57 0.10
CA MET A 408 -15.73 3.41 -0.69
C MET A 408 -15.23 4.86 -0.80
N ASP A 409 -14.38 5.33 0.13
CA ASP A 409 -13.78 6.67 0.08
C ASP A 409 -12.76 6.84 -1.07
N ASP A 410 -12.24 5.76 -1.62
CA ASP A 410 -11.35 5.82 -2.79
C ASP A 410 -12.11 6.01 -4.12
N PHE A 411 -13.44 5.95 -4.12
CA PHE A 411 -14.23 6.47 -5.22
C PHE A 411 -14.28 8.01 -5.23
N ALA A 412 -14.53 8.59 -6.39
CA ALA A 412 -14.85 10.00 -6.53
C ALA A 412 -16.31 10.24 -6.10
N ILE A 413 -16.52 10.60 -4.84
CA ILE A 413 -17.90 10.78 -4.28
C ILE A 413 -18.63 11.98 -4.87
N ALA A 414 -17.89 12.96 -5.40
CA ALA A 414 -18.39 14.05 -6.23
C ALA A 414 -17.21 14.64 -7.06
N PRO A 415 -17.49 15.27 -8.22
CA PRO A 415 -16.45 15.90 -9.03
C PRO A 415 -15.66 16.95 -8.24
N GLY A 416 -14.33 16.86 -8.29
CA GLY A 416 -13.42 17.81 -7.63
C GLY A 416 -13.33 17.70 -6.11
N VAL A 417 -14.10 16.80 -5.48
CA VAL A 417 -14.00 16.51 -4.03
C VAL A 417 -12.87 15.51 -3.81
N PRO A 418 -11.88 15.83 -2.96
CA PRO A 418 -10.80 14.91 -2.66
C PRO A 418 -11.25 13.84 -1.66
N ASN A 419 -10.64 12.65 -1.76
CA ASN A 419 -10.73 11.62 -0.73
C ASN A 419 -9.83 11.94 0.47
N THR A 420 -9.77 11.02 1.45
CA THR A 420 -8.94 11.15 2.66
C THR A 420 -7.44 11.38 2.37
N TYR A 421 -6.95 11.01 1.20
CA TYR A 421 -5.56 11.22 0.77
C TYR A 421 -5.32 12.56 0.03
N GLY A 422 -6.36 13.38 -0.11
CA GLY A 422 -6.27 14.65 -0.84
C GLY A 422 -6.20 14.48 -2.36
N VAL A 423 -6.41 13.28 -2.91
CA VAL A 423 -6.46 13.04 -4.35
C VAL A 423 -7.88 13.10 -4.87
N ARG A 424 -8.03 13.64 -6.07
CA ARG A 424 -9.32 13.77 -6.75
C ARG A 424 -9.52 12.63 -7.74
N GLY A 425 -10.76 12.39 -8.11
CA GLY A 425 -11.13 11.49 -9.19
C GLY A 425 -12.22 12.11 -10.07
N GLY A 426 -12.28 11.67 -11.30
CA GLY A 426 -13.33 12.01 -12.26
C GLY A 426 -14.50 11.05 -12.23
N ALA A 427 -15.40 11.19 -13.20
CA ALA A 427 -16.58 10.35 -13.36
C ALA A 427 -16.23 8.85 -13.58
N GLU A 428 -15.07 8.58 -14.14
CA GLU A 428 -14.56 7.23 -14.37
C GLU A 428 -14.42 6.44 -13.07
N ASN A 429 -14.15 7.15 -11.97
CA ASN A 429 -14.03 6.57 -10.63
C ASN A 429 -15.25 6.86 -9.73
N ALA A 430 -16.42 7.17 -10.27
CA ALA A 430 -17.64 7.33 -9.47
C ALA A 430 -18.08 5.99 -8.84
N PRO A 431 -18.67 6.00 -7.61
CA PRO A 431 -19.18 4.80 -6.96
C PRO A 431 -20.21 4.06 -7.81
N GLY A 432 -20.24 2.74 -7.72
CA GLY A 432 -21.23 1.92 -8.41
C GLY A 432 -21.12 0.43 -8.09
N PRO A 433 -22.18 -0.36 -8.38
CA PRO A 433 -22.22 -1.79 -8.11
C PRO A 433 -21.08 -2.55 -8.81
N GLY A 434 -20.33 -3.33 -8.05
CA GLY A 434 -19.26 -4.20 -8.57
C GLY A 434 -18.04 -3.48 -9.11
N LYS A 435 -17.99 -2.15 -9.12
CA LYS A 435 -16.82 -1.35 -9.51
C LYS A 435 -15.73 -1.45 -8.47
N VAL A 436 -14.47 -1.42 -8.92
CA VAL A 436 -13.29 -1.34 -8.06
C VAL A 436 -12.88 0.13 -7.92
N PRO A 437 -12.75 0.66 -6.69
CA PRO A 437 -12.27 2.03 -6.49
C PRO A 437 -10.81 2.17 -6.89
N LEU A 438 -10.46 3.30 -7.52
CA LEU A 438 -9.11 3.58 -7.99
C LEU A 438 -8.09 3.55 -6.87
N SER A 439 -7.05 2.74 -7.04
CA SER A 439 -5.94 2.60 -6.09
C SER A 439 -4.72 3.43 -6.50
N SER A 440 -3.76 3.57 -5.56
CA SER A 440 -2.38 4.00 -5.83
C SER A 440 -1.35 2.92 -5.50
N MET A 441 -1.76 1.71 -5.09
CA MET A 441 -0.86 0.60 -4.75
C MET A 441 -0.03 0.17 -5.96
N ALA A 442 1.29 0.04 -5.79
CA ALA A 442 2.25 -0.21 -6.85
C ALA A 442 3.23 -1.34 -6.50
N PRO A 443 2.76 -2.56 -6.20
CA PRO A 443 3.68 -3.68 -6.12
C PRO A 443 4.43 -3.82 -7.45
N THR A 444 5.76 -3.99 -7.40
CA THR A 444 6.60 -3.93 -8.60
C THR A 444 7.72 -4.96 -8.53
N PHE A 445 8.00 -5.61 -9.67
CA PHE A 445 9.21 -6.39 -9.91
C PHE A 445 10.13 -5.65 -10.87
N VAL A 446 11.44 -5.71 -10.60
CA VAL A 446 12.49 -5.17 -11.45
C VAL A 446 13.41 -6.30 -11.89
N PHE A 447 13.58 -6.41 -13.20
CA PHE A 447 14.43 -7.41 -13.84
C PHE A 447 15.61 -6.70 -14.52
N ASP A 448 16.80 -7.29 -14.42
CA ASP A 448 17.97 -6.77 -15.11
C ASP A 448 17.88 -6.92 -16.64
N PRO A 449 18.82 -6.34 -17.41
CA PRO A 449 18.84 -6.47 -18.86
C PRO A 449 18.95 -7.92 -19.37
N ASP A 450 19.49 -8.83 -18.57
CA ASP A 450 19.60 -10.26 -18.90
C ASP A 450 18.30 -11.03 -18.59
N GLY A 451 17.31 -10.35 -18.00
CA GLY A 451 15.99 -10.88 -17.69
C GLY A 451 15.89 -11.57 -16.32
N GLY A 452 16.93 -11.50 -15.49
CA GLY A 452 16.93 -11.99 -14.10
C GLY A 452 16.12 -11.09 -13.18
N LEU A 453 15.31 -11.67 -12.27
CA LEU A 453 14.67 -10.90 -11.20
C LEU A 453 15.72 -10.35 -10.25
N ARG A 454 15.67 -9.04 -9.99
CA ARG A 454 16.63 -8.36 -9.10
C ARG A 454 15.97 -7.70 -7.89
N LEU A 455 14.70 -7.31 -7.99
CA LEU A 455 14.02 -6.59 -6.92
C LEU A 455 12.51 -6.89 -6.94
N ALA A 456 11.96 -7.19 -5.78
CA ALA A 456 10.53 -7.15 -5.47
C ALA A 456 10.32 -6.01 -4.46
N ILE A 457 9.43 -5.05 -4.77
CA ILE A 457 9.27 -3.83 -3.99
C ILE A 457 7.82 -3.33 -3.99
N GLY A 458 7.44 -2.63 -2.95
CA GLY A 458 6.26 -1.79 -2.84
C GLY A 458 6.26 -1.01 -1.53
N SER A 459 5.22 -0.22 -1.34
CA SER A 459 5.12 0.67 -0.18
C SER A 459 3.67 0.85 0.24
N PRO A 460 3.36 1.06 1.52
CA PRO A 460 2.21 1.82 1.96
C PRO A 460 2.41 3.32 1.73
N GLY A 461 1.34 4.10 1.90
CA GLY A 461 1.45 5.56 1.83
C GLY A 461 0.36 6.26 1.02
N GLY A 462 -0.74 5.58 0.66
CA GLY A 462 -1.82 6.16 -0.14
C GLY A 462 -1.29 6.76 -1.44
N SER A 463 -1.50 8.06 -1.65
CA SER A 463 -1.01 8.78 -2.83
C SER A 463 0.51 8.81 -2.98
N THR A 464 1.29 8.68 -1.90
CA THR A 464 2.76 8.71 -1.96
C THR A 464 3.39 7.38 -2.41
N ILE A 465 2.61 6.30 -2.52
CA ILE A 465 3.12 4.97 -2.90
C ILE A 465 3.90 4.99 -4.22
N PRO A 466 3.37 5.54 -5.32
CA PRO A 466 4.06 5.48 -6.61
C PRO A 466 5.40 6.22 -6.61
N THR A 467 5.44 7.39 -5.98
CA THR A 467 6.64 8.22 -5.93
C THR A 467 7.71 7.62 -5.02
N THR A 468 7.30 6.95 -3.91
CA THR A 468 8.21 6.18 -3.06
C THR A 468 8.84 5.02 -3.82
N VAL A 469 8.04 4.22 -4.52
CA VAL A 469 8.52 3.06 -5.29
C VAL A 469 9.44 3.52 -6.43
N ALA A 470 9.04 4.56 -7.19
CA ALA A 470 9.84 5.06 -8.31
C ALA A 470 11.21 5.58 -7.85
N GLN A 471 11.27 6.37 -6.76
CA GLN A 471 12.54 6.90 -6.24
C GLN A 471 13.45 5.81 -5.69
N ALA A 472 12.91 4.80 -4.98
CA ALA A 472 13.68 3.66 -4.54
C ALA A 472 14.28 2.87 -5.73
N ILE A 473 13.52 2.69 -6.82
CA ILE A 473 14.01 2.06 -8.06
C ILE A 473 15.12 2.91 -8.71
N VAL A 474 14.97 4.24 -8.73
CA VAL A 474 15.99 5.15 -9.24
C VAL A 474 17.29 5.02 -8.43
N HIS A 475 17.21 4.99 -7.09
CA HIS A 475 18.38 4.78 -6.23
C HIS A 475 19.01 3.40 -6.43
N PHE A 476 18.21 2.36 -6.60
CA PHE A 476 18.70 1.00 -6.85
C PHE A 476 19.42 0.86 -8.20
N ILE A 477 18.86 1.44 -9.27
CA ILE A 477 19.39 1.29 -10.63
C ILE A 477 20.48 2.34 -10.94
N ASP A 478 20.18 3.64 -10.76
CA ASP A 478 21.09 4.72 -11.16
C ASP A 478 22.24 4.91 -10.17
N ASP A 479 21.94 4.81 -8.87
CA ASP A 479 22.95 5.01 -7.81
C ASP A 479 23.59 3.72 -7.36
N LYS A 480 23.15 2.55 -7.86
CA LYS A 480 23.65 1.21 -7.50
C LYS A 480 23.67 0.97 -6.00
N MET A 481 22.72 1.55 -5.29
CA MET A 481 22.57 1.38 -3.86
C MET A 481 22.10 -0.03 -3.50
N GLY A 482 22.56 -0.56 -2.36
CA GLY A 482 21.95 -1.71 -1.72
C GLY A 482 20.46 -1.44 -1.43
N VAL A 483 19.68 -2.51 -1.28
CA VAL A 483 18.22 -2.36 -1.10
C VAL A 483 17.87 -1.55 0.16
N ASP A 484 18.60 -1.72 1.24
CA ASP A 484 18.46 -0.98 2.50
C ASP A 484 18.75 0.52 2.32
N GLN A 485 19.84 0.86 1.62
CA GLN A 485 20.23 2.23 1.32
C GLN A 485 19.21 2.91 0.41
N ALA A 486 18.72 2.21 -0.63
CA ALA A 486 17.72 2.73 -1.56
C ALA A 486 16.40 3.05 -0.85
N LEU A 487 15.98 2.24 0.13
CA LEU A 487 14.79 2.51 0.94
C LEU A 487 15.00 3.64 1.96
N ALA A 488 16.20 3.77 2.51
CA ALA A 488 16.54 4.83 3.48
C ALA A 488 16.78 6.19 2.83
N ALA A 489 17.06 6.24 1.53
CA ALA A 489 17.41 7.46 0.81
C ALA A 489 16.33 8.55 0.97
N PRO A 490 16.73 9.84 0.95
CA PRO A 490 15.80 10.96 0.98
C PRO A 490 14.80 10.92 -0.16
N ARG A 491 13.57 11.36 0.10
CA ARG A 491 12.51 11.37 -0.91
C ARG A 491 11.65 12.62 -0.84
N LEU A 492 11.01 12.92 -1.96
CA LEU A 492 10.03 13.97 -2.07
C LEU A 492 8.77 13.46 -2.78
N HIS A 493 7.68 14.23 -2.68
CA HIS A 493 6.41 13.87 -3.29
C HIS A 493 5.59 15.11 -3.63
N HIS A 494 4.99 15.13 -4.81
CA HIS A 494 3.99 16.09 -5.22
C HIS A 494 2.80 15.37 -5.87
N GLN A 495 1.58 15.67 -5.41
CA GLN A 495 0.37 15.00 -5.90
C GLN A 495 -0.62 15.97 -6.58
N LEU A 496 -0.15 17.07 -7.16
CA LEU A 496 -0.90 18.16 -7.76
C LEU A 496 -1.55 19.05 -6.69
N PHE A 497 -2.35 18.50 -5.79
CA PHE A 497 -3.02 19.24 -4.72
C PHE A 497 -2.69 18.61 -3.35
N PRO A 498 -2.41 19.43 -2.33
CA PRO A 498 -2.08 20.86 -2.43
C PRO A 498 -0.85 21.13 -3.31
N ASP A 499 -0.68 22.37 -3.83
CA ASP A 499 0.49 22.76 -4.63
C ASP A 499 1.71 22.97 -3.71
N GLU A 500 2.17 21.89 -3.13
CA GLU A 500 3.31 21.84 -2.23
C GLU A 500 4.10 20.52 -2.42
N VAL A 501 5.41 20.62 -2.36
CA VAL A 501 6.31 19.45 -2.36
C VAL A 501 6.48 18.98 -0.92
N ARG A 502 6.01 17.78 -0.63
CA ARG A 502 6.31 17.11 0.65
C ARG A 502 7.74 16.57 0.61
N VAL A 503 8.51 16.82 1.65
CA VAL A 503 9.91 16.40 1.78
C VAL A 503 10.14 15.87 3.20
N ASP A 504 10.95 14.82 3.35
CA ASP A 504 11.45 14.40 4.66
C ASP A 504 12.21 15.55 5.33
N GLU A 505 12.19 15.66 6.65
CA GLU A 505 12.79 16.79 7.40
C GLU A 505 14.23 17.11 6.98
N ASN A 506 15.03 16.09 6.68
CA ASN A 506 16.41 16.23 6.19
C ASN A 506 16.54 15.78 4.73
N GLY A 507 15.45 15.85 3.96
CA GLY A 507 15.36 15.27 2.61
C GLY A 507 16.00 16.12 1.51
N LEU A 508 16.41 17.34 1.79
CA LEU A 508 17.09 18.24 0.83
C LEU A 508 18.24 18.99 1.48
N GLU A 509 19.34 19.12 0.73
CA GLU A 509 20.40 20.04 1.09
C GLU A 509 19.90 21.50 0.99
N ALA A 510 20.36 22.36 1.89
CA ALA A 510 19.91 23.76 1.97
C ALA A 510 20.07 24.54 0.65
N ALA A 511 21.18 24.33 -0.06
CA ALA A 511 21.43 24.95 -1.36
C ALA A 511 20.44 24.47 -2.42
N THR A 512 20.18 23.17 -2.48
CA THR A 512 19.20 22.55 -3.39
C THR A 512 17.78 23.06 -3.10
N ALA A 513 17.40 23.14 -1.83
CA ALA A 513 16.10 23.69 -1.42
C ALA A 513 15.95 25.16 -1.81
N ALA A 514 17.00 25.96 -1.65
CA ALA A 514 17.00 27.38 -2.06
C ALA A 514 16.86 27.53 -3.58
N ALA A 515 17.59 26.74 -4.37
CA ALA A 515 17.51 26.75 -5.82
C ALA A 515 16.12 26.34 -6.35
N LEU A 516 15.52 25.31 -5.75
CA LEU A 516 14.16 24.87 -6.10
C LEU A 516 13.09 25.90 -5.71
N ARG A 517 13.26 26.61 -4.56
CA ARG A 517 12.37 27.74 -4.21
C ARG A 517 12.49 28.89 -5.20
N ALA A 518 13.69 29.18 -5.69
CA ALA A 518 13.89 30.20 -6.74
C ALA A 518 13.20 29.84 -8.05
N ARG A 519 12.92 28.55 -8.32
CA ARG A 519 12.08 28.07 -9.42
C ARG A 519 10.58 28.13 -9.12
N GLY A 520 10.17 28.49 -7.91
CA GLY A 520 8.78 28.65 -7.50
C GLY A 520 8.18 27.43 -6.78
N HIS A 521 8.98 26.41 -6.39
CA HIS A 521 8.47 25.31 -5.61
C HIS A 521 8.25 25.68 -4.14
N VAL A 522 7.13 25.27 -3.59
CA VAL A 522 6.77 25.41 -2.17
C VAL A 522 7.00 24.09 -1.47
N PHE A 523 7.67 24.10 -0.31
CA PHE A 523 8.02 22.89 0.44
C PHE A 523 7.29 22.79 1.75
N LYS A 524 6.85 21.57 2.05
CA LYS A 524 6.38 21.13 3.37
C LYS A 524 7.29 20.03 3.89
N PHE A 525 8.12 20.38 4.85
CA PHE A 525 8.95 19.39 5.55
C PHE A 525 8.10 18.67 6.59
N THR A 526 8.17 17.33 6.57
CA THR A 526 7.37 16.48 7.45
C THR A 526 8.24 15.36 8.02
N GLU A 527 7.88 14.84 9.19
CA GLU A 527 8.43 13.57 9.65
C GLU A 527 8.25 12.50 8.56
N GLY A 528 9.18 11.54 8.52
CA GLY A 528 9.28 10.53 7.47
C GLY A 528 7.94 9.85 7.13
N TRP A 529 7.67 9.73 5.85
CA TRP A 529 6.48 9.09 5.29
C TRP A 529 6.87 7.95 4.35
N GLY A 530 5.91 7.09 4.05
CA GLY A 530 6.16 5.81 3.41
C GLY A 530 6.60 4.77 4.44
N ASP A 531 6.78 3.57 4.02
CA ASP A 531 7.21 2.41 4.82
C ASP A 531 7.45 1.28 3.81
N ALA A 532 8.37 1.50 2.86
CA ALA A 532 8.60 0.57 1.77
C ALA A 532 9.24 -0.72 2.26
N GLN A 533 8.87 -1.84 1.66
CA GLN A 533 9.47 -3.15 1.89
C GLN A 533 9.98 -3.70 0.57
N ALA A 534 11.18 -4.23 0.57
CA ALA A 534 11.77 -4.80 -0.62
C ALA A 534 12.64 -6.02 -0.31
N VAL A 535 12.72 -6.91 -1.29
CA VAL A 535 13.68 -8.01 -1.32
C VAL A 535 14.44 -7.93 -2.64
N SER A 536 15.76 -7.85 -2.56
CA SER A 536 16.64 -7.94 -3.73
C SER A 536 17.26 -9.34 -3.87
N LEU A 537 17.66 -9.68 -5.09
CA LEU A 537 18.40 -10.89 -5.43
C LEU A 537 19.71 -10.51 -6.11
N ASP A 538 20.82 -10.84 -5.49
CA ASP A 538 22.15 -10.72 -6.09
C ASP A 538 22.45 -11.98 -6.93
N PRO A 539 22.60 -11.87 -8.26
CA PRO A 539 22.85 -13.02 -9.12
C PRO A 539 24.27 -13.60 -8.97
N GLN A 540 25.22 -12.84 -8.44
CA GLN A 540 26.61 -13.29 -8.26
C GLN A 540 26.76 -14.16 -7.02
N THR A 541 26.15 -13.75 -5.92
CA THR A 541 26.23 -14.47 -4.64
C THR A 541 25.06 -15.42 -4.40
N GLY A 542 23.95 -15.23 -5.12
CA GLY A 542 22.69 -15.93 -4.88
C GLY A 542 21.98 -15.49 -3.61
N LEU A 543 22.43 -14.42 -2.95
CA LEU A 543 21.80 -13.91 -1.73
C LEU A 543 20.50 -13.16 -2.04
N ARG A 544 19.47 -13.44 -1.24
CA ARG A 544 18.23 -12.66 -1.16
C ARG A 544 18.32 -11.77 0.05
N GLU A 545 18.27 -10.47 -0.16
CA GLU A 545 18.41 -9.46 0.88
C GLU A 545 17.08 -8.76 1.11
N ALA A 546 16.54 -8.86 2.32
CA ALA A 546 15.29 -8.21 2.73
C ALA A 546 15.58 -6.94 3.54
N ALA A 547 14.94 -5.85 3.14
CA ALA A 547 14.99 -4.58 3.84
C ALA A 547 13.60 -3.98 4.02
N SER A 548 13.42 -3.25 5.12
CA SER A 548 12.27 -2.40 5.38
C SER A 548 12.72 -0.97 5.60
N ASP A 549 11.91 -0.03 5.17
CA ASP A 549 12.15 1.40 5.35
C ASP A 549 12.36 1.75 6.83
N PRO A 550 13.45 2.43 7.20
CA PRO A 550 13.72 2.80 8.59
C PRO A 550 12.72 3.80 9.17
N ARG A 551 11.87 4.42 8.31
CA ARG A 551 10.77 5.28 8.75
C ARG A 551 9.57 4.49 9.26
N GLY A 552 9.53 3.17 8.99
CA GLY A 552 8.48 2.24 9.37
C GLY A 552 8.74 1.47 10.67
N ASP A 553 7.80 0.58 10.99
CA ASP A 553 7.94 -0.43 12.06
C ASP A 553 8.36 -1.81 11.48
N GLY A 554 8.65 -1.86 10.18
CA GLY A 554 8.92 -3.08 9.44
C GLY A 554 10.30 -3.69 9.70
N ALA A 555 10.49 -4.90 9.21
CA ALA A 555 11.78 -5.59 9.23
C ALA A 555 11.91 -6.63 8.11
N GLY A 556 13.15 -6.96 7.75
CA GLY A 556 13.46 -8.17 7.03
C GLY A 556 13.51 -9.40 7.94
N ALA A 557 13.25 -10.59 7.38
CA ALA A 557 13.50 -11.88 8.01
C ALA A 557 13.95 -12.92 6.97
N VAL A 558 14.75 -13.87 7.40
CA VAL A 558 15.31 -14.94 6.56
C VAL A 558 15.03 -16.31 7.15
N PRO A 559 14.95 -17.37 6.31
CA PRO A 559 14.73 -18.73 6.77
C PRO A 559 15.88 -19.31 7.59
#